data_eb7760961a74d9e9b4c5ec8a0bdfaee8
#
_entry.id   eb7760961a74d9e9b4c5ec8a0bdfaee8
#
_cell.length_a   1.000
_cell.length_b   1.000
_cell.length_c   1.000
_cell.angle_alpha   90.00
_cell.angle_beta   90.00
_cell.angle_gamma   90.00
#
_symmetry.space_group_name_H-M   'P 1'
#
loop_
_entity.id
_entity.type
_entity.pdbx_description
1 polymer ?
#
loop_
_entity_poly.entity_id
_entity_poly.type
_entity_poly.pdbx_seq_one_letter_code
_entity_poly.pdbx_strand_id
1 'polypeptide(L)'
;MANNQPTGHKPAISTQHLTQHHVRRAGLAAFRAAERLAGHLAASHMLVPPTQALRLVTLVRLGEPERAGHDLAELCEQDRERGEIRIATAGLRLAQHDPHAAAAALAPVLDGSAPVHWSLWLVEAFLLEAIARDALDDPAAAEHALERALDLAEPDGAHFFFLIHPAPRLLERHAGHRTAHASLTAEILGLLAGRRPAPPPGGPQPPLEPLSESEIRVLRYLPTNLSTPEIANELYVTANTVRTHVRHLYAKLGTHNRAETVARARGLGLLAPSARRR
;
A
#
# COMPACT_ATOMS: atom_id res chain seq x y z
N MET A 1 43.64 37.14 -33.48
CA MET A 1 43.84 35.89 -32.72
C MET A 1 42.86 35.90 -31.57
N ALA A 2 41.70 35.30 -31.75
CA ALA A 2 40.66 35.20 -30.74
C ALA A 2 40.67 33.77 -30.15
N ASN A 3 40.90 33.71 -28.85
CA ASN A 3 41.02 32.48 -28.09
C ASN A 3 39.62 32.00 -27.71
N ASN A 4 39.14 30.97 -28.38
CA ASN A 4 37.83 30.35 -28.13
C ASN A 4 38.05 29.16 -27.19
N GLN A 5 37.79 29.33 -25.88
CA GLN A 5 37.77 28.23 -24.92
C GLN A 5 36.36 27.61 -24.85
N PRO A 6 36.18 26.30 -24.95
CA PRO A 6 34.89 25.66 -24.74
C PRO A 6 34.57 25.56 -23.24
N THR A 7 33.52 26.29 -22.83
CA THR A 7 32.94 26.13 -21.48
C THR A 7 32.28 24.78 -21.37
N GLY A 8 32.95 23.85 -20.67
CA GLY A 8 32.41 22.55 -20.31
C GLY A 8 31.21 22.68 -19.38
N HIS A 9 30.01 22.51 -19.92
CA HIS A 9 28.77 22.40 -19.15
C HIS A 9 28.79 21.04 -18.47
N LYS A 10 29.10 21.01 -17.17
CA LYS A 10 28.82 19.86 -16.32
C LYS A 10 27.29 19.73 -16.21
N PRO A 11 26.68 18.57 -16.52
CA PRO A 11 25.25 18.41 -16.34
C PRO A 11 24.93 18.55 -14.85
N ALA A 12 24.05 19.48 -14.52
CA ALA A 12 23.50 19.64 -13.18
C ALA A 12 22.74 18.35 -12.82
N ILE A 13 23.28 17.56 -11.89
CA ILE A 13 22.59 16.39 -11.34
C ILE A 13 21.34 16.95 -10.63
N SER A 14 20.17 16.64 -11.19
CA SER A 14 18.89 17.12 -10.67
C SER A 14 18.73 16.69 -9.22
N THR A 15 18.29 17.61 -8.37
CA THR A 15 18.01 17.38 -6.94
C THR A 15 17.04 16.21 -6.72
N GLN A 16 16.17 15.95 -7.71
CA GLN A 16 15.27 14.79 -7.72
C GLN A 16 16.02 13.45 -7.77
N HIS A 17 17.10 13.34 -8.57
CA HIS A 17 17.94 12.13 -8.63
C HIS A 17 18.65 11.85 -7.30
N LEU A 18 19.13 12.89 -6.62
CA LEU A 18 19.78 12.76 -5.32
C LEU A 18 18.78 12.32 -4.23
N THR A 19 17.56 12.85 -4.25
CA THR A 19 16.50 12.46 -3.30
C THR A 19 16.06 11.02 -3.51
N GLN A 20 15.86 10.58 -4.75
CA GLN A 20 15.54 9.19 -5.07
C GLN A 20 16.66 8.22 -4.64
N HIS A 21 17.92 8.59 -4.82
CA HIS A 21 19.06 7.78 -4.42
C HIS A 21 19.17 7.62 -2.90
N HIS A 22 18.85 8.67 -2.14
CA HIS A 22 18.84 8.63 -0.68
C HIS A 22 17.68 7.81 -0.13
N VAL A 23 16.48 7.95 -0.69
CA VAL A 23 15.31 7.13 -0.33
C VAL A 23 15.57 5.65 -0.63
N ARG A 24 16.15 5.33 -1.79
CA ARG A 24 16.57 3.96 -2.13
C ARG A 24 17.57 3.39 -1.12
N ARG A 25 18.60 4.15 -0.74
CA ARG A 25 19.61 3.71 0.24
C ARG A 25 19.02 3.51 1.63
N ALA A 26 18.17 4.42 2.08
CA ALA A 26 17.50 4.32 3.37
C ALA A 26 16.56 3.11 3.42
N GLY A 27 15.77 2.88 2.36
CA GLY A 27 14.90 1.72 2.23
C GLY A 27 15.69 0.40 2.26
N LEU A 28 16.80 0.32 1.52
CA LEU A 28 17.66 -0.87 1.50
C LEU A 28 18.33 -1.11 2.88
N ALA A 29 18.72 -0.07 3.60
CA ALA A 29 19.31 -0.19 4.93
C ALA A 29 18.29 -0.68 5.96
N ALA A 30 17.07 -0.14 5.93
CA ALA A 30 15.97 -0.58 6.78
C ALA A 30 15.59 -2.03 6.50
N PHE A 31 15.56 -2.40 5.22
CA PHE A 31 15.30 -3.76 4.79
C PHE A 31 16.35 -4.75 5.30
N ARG A 32 17.66 -4.46 5.14
CA ARG A 32 18.75 -5.30 5.68
C ARG A 32 18.69 -5.43 7.20
N ALA A 33 18.21 -4.41 7.90
CA ALA A 33 17.99 -4.48 9.34
C ALA A 33 16.85 -5.45 9.69
N ALA A 34 15.75 -5.40 8.93
CA ALA A 34 14.63 -6.33 9.07
C ALA A 34 15.03 -7.78 8.76
N GLU A 35 15.83 -8.02 7.72
CA GLU A 35 16.39 -9.35 7.40
C GLU A 35 17.23 -9.92 8.56
N ARG A 36 18.11 -9.10 9.15
CA ARG A 36 18.92 -9.55 10.28
C ARG A 36 18.05 -9.94 11.47
N LEU A 37 16.98 -9.18 11.75
CA LEU A 37 16.04 -9.50 12.81
C LEU A 37 15.22 -10.75 12.49
N ALA A 38 14.76 -10.91 11.25
CA ALA A 38 14.03 -12.09 10.81
C ALA A 38 14.91 -13.37 10.85
N GLY A 39 16.21 -13.26 10.58
CA GLY A 39 17.17 -14.36 10.70
C GLY A 39 17.33 -14.94 12.12
N HIS A 40 16.86 -14.23 13.15
CA HIS A 40 16.79 -14.73 14.53
C HIS A 40 15.46 -15.42 14.87
N LEU A 41 14.47 -15.37 13.96
CA LEU A 41 13.17 -16.01 14.13
C LEU A 41 13.25 -17.47 13.68
N ALA A 42 12.48 -18.35 14.34
CA ALA A 42 12.30 -19.71 13.84
C ALA A 42 11.64 -19.65 12.44
N ALA A 43 12.01 -20.58 11.55
CA ALA A 43 11.48 -20.62 10.18
C ALA A 43 9.92 -20.68 10.11
N SER A 44 9.29 -21.23 11.15
CA SER A 44 7.83 -21.29 11.28
C SER A 44 7.19 -20.03 11.87
N HIS A 45 7.99 -18.99 12.21
CA HIS A 45 7.45 -17.78 12.82
C HIS A 45 6.60 -16.99 11.81
N MET A 46 5.41 -16.53 12.26
CA MET A 46 4.42 -15.84 11.42
C MET A 46 4.92 -14.61 10.65
N LEU A 47 6.03 -14.02 11.09
CA LEU A 47 6.63 -12.85 10.43
C LEU A 47 7.61 -13.23 9.30
N VAL A 48 8.02 -14.50 9.18
CA VAL A 48 8.99 -14.93 8.16
C VAL A 48 8.43 -14.78 6.75
N PRO A 49 7.23 -15.31 6.40
CA PRO A 49 6.68 -15.18 5.06
C PRO A 49 6.46 -13.72 4.63
N PRO A 50 5.86 -12.85 5.45
CA PRO A 50 5.73 -11.43 5.08
C PRO A 50 7.08 -10.74 4.85
N THR A 51 8.11 -11.07 5.64
CA THR A 51 9.44 -10.48 5.47
C THR A 51 10.09 -10.95 4.17
N GLN A 52 9.96 -12.23 3.83
CA GLN A 52 10.44 -12.79 2.56
C GLN A 52 9.70 -12.16 1.37
N ALA A 53 8.37 -12.03 1.45
CA ALA A 53 7.58 -11.37 0.42
C ALA A 53 8.03 -9.91 0.19
N LEU A 54 8.18 -9.13 1.26
CA LEU A 54 8.68 -7.75 1.19
C LEU A 54 10.09 -7.68 0.58
N ARG A 55 10.94 -8.67 0.83
CA ARG A 55 12.25 -8.77 0.21
C ARG A 55 12.13 -8.89 -1.31
N LEU A 56 11.30 -9.81 -1.81
CA LEU A 56 11.09 -10.02 -3.24
C LEU A 56 10.54 -8.74 -3.90
N VAL A 57 9.51 -8.13 -3.31
CA VAL A 57 8.94 -6.86 -3.80
C VAL A 57 10.00 -5.76 -3.85
N THR A 58 10.83 -5.64 -2.82
CA THR A 58 11.89 -4.63 -2.76
C THR A 58 12.92 -4.83 -3.86
N LEU A 59 13.37 -6.05 -4.11
CA LEU A 59 14.31 -6.37 -5.19
C LEU A 59 13.74 -6.02 -6.56
N VAL A 60 12.48 -6.36 -6.82
CA VAL A 60 11.78 -5.98 -8.06
C VAL A 60 11.76 -4.46 -8.21
N ARG A 61 11.42 -3.72 -7.16
CA ARG A 61 11.37 -2.24 -7.16
C ARG A 61 12.74 -1.58 -7.34
N LEU A 62 13.80 -2.26 -6.94
CA LEU A 62 15.19 -1.81 -7.17
C LEU A 62 15.67 -2.08 -8.59
N GLY A 63 14.89 -2.80 -9.42
CA GLY A 63 15.26 -3.21 -10.77
C GLY A 63 16.16 -4.44 -10.79
N GLU A 64 16.06 -5.31 -9.78
CA GLU A 64 16.83 -6.57 -9.64
C GLU A 64 15.89 -7.81 -9.73
N PRO A 65 15.06 -7.96 -10.80
CA PRO A 65 14.09 -9.06 -10.89
C PRO A 65 14.76 -10.43 -11.00
N GLU A 66 15.96 -10.53 -11.58
CA GLU A 66 16.72 -11.80 -11.66
C GLU A 66 17.12 -12.28 -10.27
N ARG A 67 17.55 -11.35 -9.41
CA ARG A 67 17.89 -11.66 -8.03
C ARG A 67 16.67 -12.05 -7.23
N ALA A 68 15.54 -11.36 -7.41
CA ALA A 68 14.27 -11.74 -6.80
C ALA A 68 13.85 -13.16 -7.24
N GLY A 69 14.05 -13.51 -8.52
CA GLY A 69 13.80 -14.84 -9.03
C GLY A 69 14.68 -15.91 -8.41
N HIS A 70 15.98 -15.60 -8.20
CA HIS A 70 16.90 -16.49 -7.52
C HIS A 70 16.49 -16.71 -6.05
N ASP A 71 16.24 -15.62 -5.31
CA ASP A 71 15.80 -15.69 -3.91
C ASP A 71 14.48 -16.48 -3.77
N LEU A 72 13.53 -16.31 -4.71
CA LEU A 72 12.29 -17.10 -4.75
C LEU A 72 12.56 -18.60 -5.00
N ALA A 73 13.52 -18.94 -5.86
CA ALA A 73 13.88 -20.32 -6.15
C ALA A 73 14.54 -21.03 -4.96
N GLU A 74 15.20 -20.30 -4.08
CA GLU A 74 15.82 -20.83 -2.86
C GLU A 74 14.79 -21.17 -1.77
N LEU A 75 13.56 -20.63 -1.85
CA LEU A 75 12.50 -20.97 -0.90
C LEU A 75 12.04 -22.42 -1.08
N CYS A 76 11.74 -23.09 0.02
CA CYS A 76 11.11 -24.40 -0.05
C CYS A 76 9.72 -24.31 -0.68
N GLU A 77 9.20 -25.44 -1.19
CA GLU A 77 7.91 -25.50 -1.86
C GLU A 77 6.77 -24.99 -0.95
N GLN A 78 6.77 -25.41 0.31
CA GLN A 78 5.77 -25.01 1.28
C GLN A 78 5.74 -23.49 1.50
N ASP A 79 6.88 -22.82 1.51
CA ASP A 79 6.94 -21.35 1.67
C ASP A 79 6.51 -20.63 0.40
N ARG A 80 6.83 -21.17 -0.79
CA ARG A 80 6.37 -20.62 -2.07
C ARG A 80 4.85 -20.63 -2.22
N GLU A 81 4.18 -21.59 -1.59
CA GLU A 81 2.72 -21.73 -1.61
C GLU A 81 1.99 -20.75 -0.69
N ARG A 82 2.68 -20.03 0.18
CA ARG A 82 2.07 -19.04 1.09
C ARG A 82 1.54 -17.83 0.34
N GLY A 83 0.41 -17.29 0.78
CA GLY A 83 -0.29 -16.20 0.10
C GLY A 83 0.59 -14.99 -0.15
N GLU A 84 1.36 -14.52 0.83
CA GLU A 84 2.25 -13.37 0.71
C GLU A 84 3.36 -13.60 -0.34
N ILE A 85 3.92 -14.81 -0.39
CA ILE A 85 4.97 -15.18 -1.36
C ILE A 85 4.37 -15.26 -2.77
N ARG A 86 3.15 -15.78 -2.92
CA ARG A 86 2.43 -15.81 -4.19
C ARG A 86 2.14 -14.41 -4.72
N ILE A 87 1.76 -13.47 -3.84
CA ILE A 87 1.56 -12.05 -4.21
C ILE A 87 2.88 -11.44 -4.70
N ALA A 88 3.98 -11.63 -3.95
CA ALA A 88 5.29 -11.14 -4.34
C ALA A 88 5.77 -11.79 -5.65
N THR A 89 5.46 -13.09 -5.86
CA THR A 89 5.73 -13.81 -7.11
C THR A 89 4.98 -13.17 -8.29
N ALA A 90 3.71 -12.81 -8.11
CA ALA A 90 2.94 -12.12 -9.14
C ALA A 90 3.56 -10.77 -9.53
N GLY A 91 3.98 -9.97 -8.55
CA GLY A 91 4.72 -8.74 -8.80
C GLY A 91 6.01 -8.94 -9.58
N LEU A 92 6.76 -10.01 -9.26
CA LEU A 92 7.96 -10.42 -10.01
C LEU A 92 7.62 -10.81 -11.46
N ARG A 93 6.57 -11.62 -11.68
CA ARG A 93 6.16 -12.05 -13.03
C ARG A 93 5.71 -10.87 -13.89
N LEU A 94 4.99 -9.90 -13.33
CA LEU A 94 4.65 -8.67 -14.03
C LEU A 94 5.90 -7.87 -14.42
N ALA A 95 6.88 -7.77 -13.54
CA ALA A 95 8.15 -7.11 -13.86
C ALA A 95 8.95 -7.85 -14.95
N GLN A 96 8.74 -9.15 -15.11
CA GLN A 96 9.29 -10.00 -16.16
C GLN A 96 8.41 -10.01 -17.44
N HIS A 97 7.36 -9.20 -17.50
CA HIS A 97 6.40 -9.13 -18.62
C HIS A 97 5.64 -10.45 -18.87
N ASP A 98 5.38 -11.22 -17.81
CA ASP A 98 4.59 -12.45 -17.85
C ASP A 98 3.29 -12.31 -17.04
N PRO A 99 2.25 -11.65 -17.60
CA PRO A 99 0.98 -11.45 -16.90
C PRO A 99 0.19 -12.76 -16.70
N HIS A 100 0.40 -13.78 -17.56
CA HIS A 100 -0.23 -15.08 -17.38
C HIS A 100 0.28 -15.77 -16.11
N ALA A 101 1.59 -15.82 -15.92
CA ALA A 101 2.18 -16.39 -14.72
C ALA A 101 1.84 -15.57 -13.47
N ALA A 102 1.67 -14.24 -13.60
CA ALA A 102 1.22 -13.39 -12.50
C ALA A 102 -0.19 -13.76 -12.05
N ALA A 103 -1.16 -13.83 -12.97
CA ALA A 103 -2.53 -14.23 -12.69
C ALA A 103 -2.60 -15.66 -12.09
N ALA A 104 -1.81 -16.60 -12.62
CA ALA A 104 -1.72 -17.96 -12.09
C ALA A 104 -1.20 -18.00 -10.64
N ALA A 105 -0.22 -17.15 -10.29
CA ALA A 105 0.29 -17.04 -8.93
C ALA A 105 -0.75 -16.47 -7.97
N LEU A 106 -1.60 -15.54 -8.43
CA LEU A 106 -2.63 -14.89 -7.61
C LEU A 106 -3.88 -15.74 -7.41
N ALA A 107 -4.22 -16.63 -8.33
CA ALA A 107 -5.47 -17.39 -8.29
C ALA A 107 -5.73 -18.06 -6.93
N PRO A 108 -4.77 -18.79 -6.29
CA PRO A 108 -5.01 -19.40 -4.97
C PRO A 108 -5.18 -18.40 -3.83
N VAL A 109 -4.67 -17.17 -3.98
CA VAL A 109 -4.86 -16.11 -2.98
C VAL A 109 -6.27 -15.54 -3.10
N LEU A 110 -6.74 -15.32 -4.33
CA LEU A 110 -8.01 -14.67 -4.62
C LEU A 110 -9.20 -15.61 -4.36
N ASP A 111 -9.02 -16.92 -4.54
CA ASP A 111 -10.04 -17.94 -4.21
C ASP A 111 -10.01 -18.37 -2.73
N GLY A 112 -9.00 -17.92 -1.96
CA GLY A 112 -8.84 -18.17 -0.52
C GLY A 112 -8.16 -19.50 -0.19
N SER A 113 -7.69 -20.30 -1.16
CA SER A 113 -6.96 -21.55 -0.92
C SER A 113 -5.54 -21.32 -0.40
N ALA A 114 -4.93 -20.16 -0.71
CA ALA A 114 -3.68 -19.69 -0.12
C ALA A 114 -3.94 -18.43 0.74
N PRO A 115 -4.35 -18.57 2.01
CA PRO A 115 -4.71 -17.44 2.85
C PRO A 115 -3.48 -16.58 3.18
N VAL A 116 -3.73 -15.27 3.39
CA VAL A 116 -2.74 -14.30 3.85
C VAL A 116 -2.92 -14.03 5.35
N HIS A 117 -1.85 -13.67 6.05
CA HIS A 117 -1.91 -13.38 7.48
C HIS A 117 -2.67 -12.09 7.79
N TRP A 118 -2.55 -11.07 6.91
CA TRP A 118 -3.25 -9.80 7.08
C TRP A 118 -4.04 -9.46 5.83
N SER A 119 -5.29 -9.08 6.02
CA SER A 119 -6.21 -8.72 4.93
C SER A 119 -5.69 -7.59 4.03
N LEU A 120 -4.76 -6.79 4.53
CA LEU A 120 -4.14 -5.71 3.77
C LEU A 120 -3.35 -6.21 2.55
N TRP A 121 -2.81 -7.43 2.58
CA TRP A 121 -2.18 -8.08 1.43
C TRP A 121 -3.15 -8.34 0.27
N LEU A 122 -4.46 -8.45 0.57
CA LEU A 122 -5.46 -8.62 -0.48
C LEU A 122 -5.63 -7.36 -1.33
N VAL A 123 -5.34 -6.16 -0.79
CA VAL A 123 -5.29 -4.92 -1.60
C VAL A 123 -4.24 -5.07 -2.70
N GLU A 124 -3.05 -5.52 -2.33
CA GLU A 124 -1.96 -5.74 -3.29
C GLU A 124 -2.30 -6.86 -4.28
N ALA A 125 -2.88 -7.96 -3.80
CA ALA A 125 -3.27 -9.09 -4.65
C ALA A 125 -4.28 -8.66 -5.73
N PHE A 126 -5.35 -7.95 -5.35
CA PHE A 126 -6.35 -7.47 -6.31
C PHE A 126 -5.80 -6.39 -7.24
N LEU A 127 -4.90 -5.52 -6.76
CA LEU A 127 -4.24 -4.54 -7.61
C LEU A 127 -3.33 -5.19 -8.66
N LEU A 128 -2.54 -6.18 -8.27
CA LEU A 128 -1.68 -6.94 -9.20
C LEU A 128 -2.52 -7.76 -10.19
N GLU A 129 -3.65 -8.33 -9.75
CA GLU A 129 -4.61 -9.00 -10.65
C GLU A 129 -5.16 -8.01 -11.67
N ALA A 130 -5.57 -6.80 -11.23
CA ALA A 130 -6.04 -5.77 -12.15
C ALA A 130 -4.98 -5.40 -13.21
N ILE A 131 -3.72 -5.26 -12.80
CA ILE A 131 -2.61 -4.98 -13.71
C ILE A 131 -2.36 -6.16 -14.66
N ALA A 132 -2.41 -7.40 -14.16
CA ALA A 132 -2.23 -8.58 -14.99
C ALA A 132 -3.34 -8.72 -16.04
N ARG A 133 -4.62 -8.52 -15.64
CA ARG A 133 -5.78 -8.57 -16.56
C ARG A 133 -5.75 -7.47 -17.61
N ASP A 134 -5.34 -6.27 -17.23
CA ASP A 134 -5.15 -5.17 -18.16
C ASP A 134 -4.07 -5.50 -19.22
N ALA A 135 -2.97 -6.11 -18.81
CA ALA A 135 -1.91 -6.56 -19.70
C ALA A 135 -2.31 -7.75 -20.59
N LEU A 136 -3.37 -8.48 -20.24
CA LEU A 136 -3.97 -9.58 -21.01
C LEU A 136 -5.13 -9.15 -21.90
N ASP A 137 -5.36 -7.83 -22.04
CA ASP A 137 -6.48 -7.27 -22.79
C ASP A 137 -7.87 -7.75 -22.30
N ASP A 138 -8.00 -7.99 -20.99
CA ASP A 138 -9.26 -8.29 -20.30
C ASP A 138 -9.70 -7.10 -19.42
N PRO A 139 -10.24 -6.03 -20.03
CA PRO A 139 -10.57 -4.81 -19.30
C PRO A 139 -11.70 -5.00 -18.28
N ALA A 140 -12.62 -5.96 -18.50
CA ALA A 140 -13.73 -6.20 -17.57
C ALA A 140 -13.21 -6.85 -16.27
N ALA A 141 -12.34 -7.86 -16.35
CA ALA A 141 -11.72 -8.47 -15.20
C ALA A 141 -10.76 -7.49 -14.49
N ALA A 142 -10.03 -6.67 -15.26
CA ALA A 142 -9.14 -5.64 -14.70
C ALA A 142 -9.92 -4.61 -13.89
N GLU A 143 -11.05 -4.12 -14.39
CA GLU A 143 -11.89 -3.16 -13.67
C GLU A 143 -12.50 -3.77 -12.42
N HIS A 144 -13.01 -4.99 -12.48
CA HIS A 144 -13.55 -5.69 -11.33
C HIS A 144 -12.49 -5.90 -10.23
N ALA A 145 -11.28 -6.33 -10.60
CA ALA A 145 -10.19 -6.51 -9.65
C ALA A 145 -9.74 -5.16 -9.04
N LEU A 146 -9.68 -4.09 -9.85
CA LEU A 146 -9.34 -2.76 -9.34
C LEU A 146 -10.37 -2.23 -8.34
N GLU A 147 -11.68 -2.39 -8.63
CA GLU A 147 -12.75 -2.00 -7.70
C GLU A 147 -12.61 -2.74 -6.38
N ARG A 148 -12.31 -4.05 -6.42
CA ARG A 148 -12.06 -4.83 -5.21
C ARG A 148 -10.83 -4.35 -4.42
N ALA A 149 -9.76 -3.95 -5.10
CA ALA A 149 -8.58 -3.36 -4.45
C ALA A 149 -8.93 -2.04 -3.76
N LEU A 150 -9.71 -1.17 -4.42
CA LEU A 150 -10.15 0.11 -3.88
C LEU A 150 -11.13 -0.06 -2.71
N ASP A 151 -12.09 -0.99 -2.80
CA ASP A 151 -13.00 -1.37 -1.71
C ASP A 151 -12.23 -1.71 -0.41
N LEU A 152 -11.15 -2.47 -0.56
CA LEU A 152 -10.33 -2.91 0.57
C LEU A 152 -9.39 -1.82 1.07
N ALA A 153 -8.92 -0.94 0.17
CA ALA A 153 -7.97 0.13 0.50
C ALA A 153 -8.65 1.33 1.18
N GLU A 154 -9.87 1.67 0.79
CA GLU A 154 -10.53 2.92 1.22
C GLU A 154 -10.70 3.03 2.74
N PRO A 155 -11.17 2.00 3.49
CA PRO A 155 -11.38 2.11 4.93
C PRO A 155 -10.10 2.43 5.72
N ASP A 156 -8.97 1.92 5.27
CA ASP A 156 -7.66 2.03 5.94
C ASP A 156 -6.74 3.07 5.29
N GLY A 157 -7.15 3.69 4.19
CA GLY A 157 -6.34 4.64 3.42
C GLY A 157 -5.06 3.97 2.87
N ALA A 158 -5.18 2.73 2.39
CA ALA A 158 -4.03 1.91 1.99
C ALA A 158 -3.45 2.30 0.61
N HIS A 159 -3.12 3.59 0.41
CA HIS A 159 -2.54 4.11 -0.85
C HIS A 159 -1.18 3.50 -1.20
N PHE A 160 -0.47 2.97 -0.21
CA PHE A 160 0.91 2.50 -0.32
C PHE A 160 1.10 1.48 -1.46
N PHE A 161 0.18 0.53 -1.61
CA PHE A 161 0.28 -0.50 -2.66
C PHE A 161 0.18 0.10 -4.06
N PHE A 162 -0.66 1.13 -4.25
CA PHE A 162 -0.77 1.83 -5.54
C PHE A 162 0.48 2.66 -5.86
N LEU A 163 1.27 3.05 -4.86
CA LEU A 163 2.56 3.72 -5.06
C LEU A 163 3.68 2.72 -5.33
N ILE A 164 3.58 1.51 -4.77
CA ILE A 164 4.51 0.41 -5.06
C ILE A 164 4.28 -0.16 -6.46
N HIS A 165 3.03 -0.35 -6.85
CA HIS A 165 2.62 -0.90 -8.15
C HIS A 165 1.83 0.16 -8.94
N PRO A 166 2.51 1.19 -9.50
CA PRO A 166 1.84 2.30 -10.16
C PRO A 166 1.16 1.85 -11.46
N ALA A 167 -0.14 2.06 -11.54
CA ALA A 167 -0.97 1.78 -12.71
C ALA A 167 -1.83 3.02 -13.07
N PRO A 168 -1.21 4.18 -13.41
CA PRO A 168 -1.95 5.43 -13.59
C PRO A 168 -3.00 5.34 -14.71
N ARG A 169 -2.68 4.70 -15.83
CA ARG A 169 -3.64 4.53 -16.95
C ARG A 169 -4.86 3.73 -16.55
N LEU A 170 -4.69 2.67 -15.76
CA LEU A 170 -5.80 1.85 -15.27
C LEU A 170 -6.68 2.66 -14.32
N LEU A 171 -6.08 3.41 -13.40
CA LEU A 171 -6.77 4.30 -12.46
C LEU A 171 -7.49 5.46 -13.18
N GLU A 172 -6.89 6.04 -14.23
CA GLU A 172 -7.48 7.11 -15.04
C GLU A 172 -8.73 6.61 -15.80
N ARG A 173 -8.67 5.42 -16.39
CA ARG A 173 -9.84 4.80 -17.03
C ARG A 173 -10.96 4.55 -16.03
N HIS A 174 -10.60 3.99 -14.87
CA HIS A 174 -11.56 3.74 -13.79
C HIS A 174 -12.21 5.03 -13.28
N ALA A 175 -11.46 6.12 -13.12
CA ALA A 175 -11.97 7.42 -12.73
C ALA A 175 -12.97 8.02 -13.73
N GLY A 176 -12.91 7.61 -15.01
CA GLY A 176 -13.87 7.99 -16.06
C GLY A 176 -15.25 7.33 -15.91
N HIS A 177 -15.36 6.28 -15.11
CA HIS A 177 -16.60 5.60 -14.81
C HIS A 177 -17.23 6.13 -13.50
N ARG A 178 -18.53 5.85 -13.28
CA ARG A 178 -19.20 6.15 -11.99
C ARG A 178 -18.72 5.14 -10.94
N THR A 179 -17.63 5.44 -10.27
CA THR A 179 -17.10 4.63 -9.16
C THR A 179 -17.48 5.22 -7.80
N ALA A 180 -17.68 4.35 -6.81
CA ALA A 180 -17.83 4.75 -5.41
C ALA A 180 -16.52 5.36 -4.84
N HIS A 181 -15.36 5.06 -5.47
CA HIS A 181 -14.02 5.41 -5.00
C HIS A 181 -13.38 6.60 -5.71
N ALA A 182 -14.22 7.53 -6.29
CA ALA A 182 -13.71 8.67 -7.05
C ALA A 182 -12.73 9.54 -6.26
N SER A 183 -12.98 9.76 -4.96
CA SER A 183 -12.10 10.54 -4.08
C SER A 183 -10.75 9.86 -3.86
N LEU A 184 -10.77 8.57 -3.53
CA LEU A 184 -9.57 7.77 -3.30
C LEU A 184 -8.72 7.68 -4.58
N THR A 185 -9.35 7.41 -5.72
CA THR A 185 -8.68 7.32 -7.03
C THR A 185 -8.01 8.65 -7.40
N ALA A 186 -8.70 9.79 -7.17
CA ALA A 186 -8.13 11.12 -7.42
C ALA A 186 -6.94 11.42 -6.50
N GLU A 187 -6.99 10.99 -5.24
CA GLU A 187 -5.88 11.13 -4.29
C GLU A 187 -4.67 10.30 -4.72
N ILE A 188 -4.88 9.02 -5.07
CA ILE A 188 -3.80 8.14 -5.56
C ILE A 188 -3.16 8.71 -6.82
N LEU A 189 -3.96 9.13 -7.81
CA LEU A 189 -3.44 9.77 -9.02
C LEU A 189 -2.67 11.06 -8.71
N GLY A 190 -3.14 11.84 -7.73
CA GLY A 190 -2.44 13.01 -7.23
C GLY A 190 -1.07 12.69 -6.67
N LEU A 191 -0.97 11.64 -5.84
CA LEU A 191 0.30 11.15 -5.28
C LEU A 191 1.24 10.62 -6.36
N LEU A 192 0.73 9.86 -7.32
CA LEU A 192 1.51 9.34 -8.46
C LEU A 192 2.05 10.48 -9.35
N ALA A 193 1.30 11.58 -9.49
CA ALA A 193 1.72 12.80 -10.18
C ALA A 193 2.68 13.67 -9.36
N GLY A 194 3.12 13.23 -8.17
CA GLY A 194 4.00 13.98 -7.27
C GLY A 194 3.33 15.16 -6.56
N ARG A 195 2.00 15.25 -6.62
CA ARG A 195 1.25 16.25 -5.87
C ARG A 195 1.25 15.85 -4.40
N ARG A 196 1.74 16.73 -3.56
CA ARG A 196 1.63 16.55 -2.10
C ARG A 196 0.16 16.65 -1.72
N PRO A 197 -0.39 15.76 -0.88
CA PRO A 197 -1.73 15.96 -0.33
C PRO A 197 -1.82 17.38 0.22
N ALA A 198 -2.82 18.14 -0.21
CA ALA A 198 -3.03 19.46 0.34
C ALA A 198 -3.29 19.28 1.86
N PRO A 199 -2.65 20.09 2.73
CA PRO A 199 -3.06 20.09 4.12
C PRO A 199 -4.55 20.44 4.19
N PRO A 200 -5.32 19.79 5.08
CA PRO A 200 -6.75 20.06 5.18
C PRO A 200 -6.96 21.55 5.35
N PRO A 201 -7.88 22.17 4.60
CA PRO A 201 -8.15 23.59 4.70
C PRO A 201 -8.74 23.89 6.10
N GLY A 202 -8.03 24.72 6.85
CA GLY A 202 -8.48 25.19 8.16
C GLY A 202 -7.86 24.44 9.33
N GLY A 203 -7.45 25.21 10.37
CA GLY A 203 -7.04 24.65 11.65
C GLY A 203 -8.12 23.78 12.29
N PRO A 204 -7.85 23.11 13.43
CA PRO A 204 -8.74 22.13 14.03
C PRO A 204 -10.09 22.76 14.39
N GLN A 205 -11.07 22.68 13.48
CA GLN A 205 -12.46 22.97 13.79
C GLN A 205 -13.05 21.77 14.54
N PRO A 206 -13.86 22.01 15.58
CA PRO A 206 -14.57 20.94 16.27
C PRO A 206 -15.43 20.15 15.26
N PRO A 207 -15.69 18.84 15.53
CA PRO A 207 -16.58 18.04 14.68
C PRO A 207 -17.92 18.76 14.51
N LEU A 208 -18.50 18.70 13.31
CA LEU A 208 -19.82 19.26 13.02
C LEU A 208 -20.90 18.62 13.88
N GLU A 209 -20.68 17.38 14.30
CA GLU A 209 -21.54 16.64 15.23
C GLU A 209 -20.65 15.90 16.26
N PRO A 210 -21.13 15.73 17.52
CA PRO A 210 -20.38 14.97 18.51
C PRO A 210 -20.25 13.52 18.10
N LEU A 211 -19.10 12.94 18.40
CA LEU A 211 -18.85 11.52 18.17
C LEU A 211 -19.66 10.69 19.18
N SER A 212 -20.29 9.62 18.69
CA SER A 212 -20.95 8.64 19.55
C SER A 212 -19.92 7.82 20.34
N GLU A 213 -20.34 7.16 21.40
CA GLU A 213 -19.47 6.29 22.21
C GLU A 213 -18.87 5.16 21.37
N SER A 214 -19.64 4.56 20.45
CA SER A 214 -19.17 3.53 19.53
C SER A 214 -18.12 4.05 18.55
N GLU A 215 -18.30 5.26 18.03
CA GLU A 215 -17.31 5.92 17.16
C GLU A 215 -16.03 6.25 17.94
N ILE A 216 -16.12 6.71 19.19
CA ILE A 216 -14.95 6.95 20.05
C ILE A 216 -14.22 5.64 20.33
N ARG A 217 -14.92 4.54 20.56
CA ARG A 217 -14.30 3.21 20.75
C ARG A 217 -13.53 2.79 19.51
N VAL A 218 -14.10 2.89 18.31
CA VAL A 218 -13.40 2.60 17.05
C VAL A 218 -12.24 3.56 16.82
N LEU A 219 -12.43 4.86 17.08
CA LEU A 219 -11.39 5.88 16.90
C LEU A 219 -10.11 5.56 17.69
N ARG A 220 -10.22 4.98 18.89
CA ARG A 220 -9.07 4.59 19.73
C ARG A 220 -8.19 3.50 19.10
N TYR A 221 -8.74 2.69 18.21
CA TYR A 221 -7.99 1.65 17.49
C TYR A 221 -7.39 2.15 16.16
N LEU A 222 -7.85 3.28 15.61
CA LEU A 222 -7.30 3.81 14.36
C LEU A 222 -5.80 4.17 14.42
N PRO A 223 -5.18 4.57 15.57
CA PRO A 223 -3.73 4.77 15.63
C PRO A 223 -2.89 3.48 15.64
N THR A 224 -3.52 2.31 15.78
CA THR A 224 -2.85 1.01 15.84
C THR A 224 -2.56 0.49 14.42
N ASN A 225 -1.88 -0.66 14.31
CA ASN A 225 -1.68 -1.35 13.02
C ASN A 225 -2.77 -2.39 12.72
N LEU A 226 -3.85 -2.43 13.53
CA LEU A 226 -4.94 -3.39 13.34
C LEU A 226 -5.75 -3.03 12.10
N SER A 227 -6.06 -4.05 11.30
CA SER A 227 -7.02 -3.97 10.20
C SER A 227 -8.45 -3.85 10.70
N THR A 228 -9.36 -3.48 9.82
CA THR A 228 -10.80 -3.39 10.17
C THR A 228 -11.38 -4.69 10.74
N PRO A 229 -11.09 -5.90 10.20
CA PRO A 229 -11.53 -7.15 10.81
C PRO A 229 -10.93 -7.41 12.20
N GLU A 230 -9.67 -7.06 12.41
CA GLU A 230 -9.01 -7.23 13.71
C GLU A 230 -9.59 -6.28 14.75
N ILE A 231 -9.88 -5.02 14.38
CA ILE A 231 -10.62 -4.07 15.24
C ILE A 231 -12.01 -4.61 15.57
N ALA A 232 -12.68 -5.24 14.61
CA ALA A 232 -14.00 -5.83 14.83
C ALA A 232 -13.94 -6.97 15.84
N ASN A 233 -12.92 -7.82 15.77
CA ASN A 233 -12.68 -8.87 16.75
C ASN A 233 -12.40 -8.30 18.16
N GLU A 234 -11.56 -7.29 18.28
CA GLU A 234 -11.25 -6.61 19.55
C GLU A 234 -12.50 -5.96 20.18
N LEU A 235 -13.39 -5.44 19.35
CA LEU A 235 -14.62 -4.77 19.81
C LEU A 235 -15.83 -5.71 19.93
N TYR A 236 -15.68 -6.99 19.57
CA TYR A 236 -16.77 -7.98 19.55
C TYR A 236 -17.96 -7.55 18.66
N VAL A 237 -17.67 -7.00 17.48
CA VAL A 237 -18.65 -6.57 16.48
C VAL A 237 -18.31 -7.14 15.11
N THR A 238 -19.15 -6.89 14.09
CA THR A 238 -18.82 -7.31 12.72
C THR A 238 -17.89 -6.31 12.05
N ALA A 239 -17.09 -6.78 11.08
CA ALA A 239 -16.24 -5.90 10.27
C ALA A 239 -17.05 -4.81 9.55
N ASN A 240 -18.28 -5.12 9.13
CA ASN A 240 -19.18 -4.17 8.51
C ASN A 240 -19.62 -3.06 9.48
N THR A 241 -19.83 -3.40 10.76
CA THR A 241 -20.13 -2.42 11.82
C THR A 241 -18.97 -1.44 11.99
N VAL A 242 -17.72 -1.95 12.01
CA VAL A 242 -16.52 -1.09 12.10
C VAL A 242 -16.40 -0.19 10.88
N ARG A 243 -16.60 -0.72 9.66
CA ARG A 243 -16.58 0.09 8.43
C ARG A 243 -17.59 1.24 8.48
N THR A 244 -18.81 0.96 8.97
CA THR A 244 -19.83 1.98 9.13
C THR A 244 -19.39 3.06 10.10
N HIS A 245 -18.81 2.70 11.25
CA HIS A 245 -18.30 3.68 12.22
C HIS A 245 -17.12 4.49 11.67
N VAL A 246 -16.21 3.85 10.93
CA VAL A 246 -15.07 4.54 10.27
C VAL A 246 -15.59 5.56 9.25
N ARG A 247 -16.56 5.20 8.43
CA ARG A 247 -17.18 6.13 7.47
C ARG A 247 -17.84 7.32 8.17
N HIS A 248 -18.56 7.09 9.28
CA HIS A 248 -19.14 8.18 10.06
C HIS A 248 -18.08 9.05 10.71
N LEU A 249 -16.98 8.46 11.20
CA LEU A 249 -15.83 9.20 11.73
C LEU A 249 -15.22 10.11 10.66
N TYR A 250 -15.04 9.61 9.44
CA TYR A 250 -14.53 10.42 8.33
C TYR A 250 -15.46 11.59 8.02
N ALA A 251 -16.76 11.35 7.93
CA ALA A 251 -17.75 12.40 7.68
C ALA A 251 -17.76 13.45 8.79
N LYS A 252 -17.82 13.03 10.07
CA LYS A 252 -17.89 13.93 11.22
C LYS A 252 -16.60 14.73 11.46
N LEU A 253 -15.45 14.13 11.18
CA LEU A 253 -14.15 14.77 11.33
C LEU A 253 -13.69 15.51 10.07
N GLY A 254 -14.43 15.41 8.96
CA GLY A 254 -14.06 16.04 7.69
C GLY A 254 -12.76 15.49 7.13
N THR A 255 -12.58 14.15 7.18
CA THR A 255 -11.37 13.45 6.77
C THR A 255 -11.72 12.36 5.77
N HIS A 256 -10.72 11.87 5.02
CA HIS A 256 -10.95 10.91 3.94
C HIS A 256 -10.18 9.61 4.12
N ASN A 257 -9.27 9.53 5.09
CA ASN A 257 -8.48 8.35 5.36
C ASN A 257 -8.10 8.24 6.83
N ARG A 258 -7.62 7.03 7.21
CA ARG A 258 -7.25 6.68 8.59
C ARG A 258 -6.17 7.58 9.18
N ALA A 259 -5.10 7.87 8.42
CA ALA A 259 -3.98 8.68 8.91
C ALA A 259 -4.42 10.13 9.19
N GLU A 260 -5.23 10.69 8.29
CA GLU A 260 -5.80 12.02 8.42
C GLU A 260 -6.75 12.10 9.63
N THR A 261 -7.61 11.08 9.79
CA THR A 261 -8.53 10.98 10.93
C THR A 261 -7.80 10.94 12.26
N VAL A 262 -6.72 10.15 12.34
CA VAL A 262 -5.87 10.09 13.54
C VAL A 262 -5.18 11.43 13.82
N ALA A 263 -4.63 12.08 12.78
CA ALA A 263 -4.00 13.39 12.91
C ALA A 263 -5.00 14.45 13.37
N ARG A 264 -6.18 14.46 12.76
CA ARG A 264 -7.28 15.36 13.11
C ARG A 264 -7.78 15.14 14.54
N ALA A 265 -8.02 13.88 14.92
CA ALA A 265 -8.48 13.52 16.26
C ALA A 265 -7.45 13.90 17.34
N ARG A 266 -6.15 13.80 17.06
CA ARG A 266 -5.09 14.29 17.94
C ARG A 266 -5.12 15.82 18.07
N GLY A 267 -5.28 16.53 16.96
CA GLY A 267 -5.40 18.00 16.95
C GLY A 267 -6.61 18.49 17.74
N LEU A 268 -7.68 17.71 17.80
CA LEU A 268 -8.90 18.00 18.58
C LEU A 268 -8.83 17.49 20.04
N GLY A 269 -7.73 16.84 20.46
CA GLY A 269 -7.60 16.27 21.81
C GLY A 269 -8.44 15.01 22.06
N LEU A 270 -9.03 14.40 21.01
CA LEU A 270 -9.81 13.17 21.10
C LEU A 270 -8.94 11.92 21.23
N LEU A 271 -7.67 12.03 20.84
CA LEU A 271 -6.63 11.01 20.99
C LEU A 271 -5.41 11.61 21.68
N ALA A 272 -4.69 10.78 22.43
CA ALA A 272 -3.43 11.18 23.02
C ALA A 272 -2.41 11.64 21.95
N PRO A 273 -1.58 12.68 22.24
CA PRO A 273 -0.53 13.08 21.32
C PRO A 273 0.43 11.93 21.07
N SER A 274 0.96 11.82 19.83
CA SER A 274 2.00 10.84 19.54
C SER A 274 3.23 11.14 20.38
N ALA A 275 3.74 10.15 21.13
CA ALA A 275 5.03 10.29 21.81
C ALA A 275 6.08 10.59 20.72
N ARG A 276 6.63 11.81 20.70
CA ARG A 276 7.80 12.13 19.87
C ARG A 276 8.93 11.25 20.36
N ARG A 277 9.33 10.24 19.60
CA ARG A 277 10.66 9.66 19.78
C ARG A 277 11.68 10.76 19.47
N ARG A 278 12.40 11.19 20.49
CA ARG A 278 13.63 11.98 20.34
C ARG A 278 14.71 11.10 19.71
#